data_4b6f4e87961eae7a6698dcf27222938b
#
_entry.id   4b6f4e87961eae7a6698dcf27222938b
#
_cell.length_a   1.000
_cell.length_b   1.000
_cell.length_c   1.000
_cell.angle_alpha   90.00
_cell.angle_beta   90.00
_cell.angle_gamma   90.00
#
_symmetry.space_group_name_H-M   'P 1'
#
loop_
_entity.id
_entity.type
_entity.pdbx_description
1 polymer ?
#
loop_
_entity_poly.entity_id
_entity_poly.type
_entity_poly.pdbx_seq_one_letter_code
_entity_poly.pdbx_strand_id
1 'polypeptide(L)'
;FGPAAGPHTQLTQNIVAAYVAGSRFFELKTVQKLDGEDLPVAKPCIKADDECYNCEWSTELYVPQAYDEYVKAWFACKVLAKEYGLGSMDGFQFNMSVGYDLDGIKLEKVDRFIEGMKDASAAPIFNECRQWLLDNLDRFDNLTKEDVESISPEICNCATLSTLHGCPPQEIERIASYLLTEKKVHTFIKCNPTLLGYEYARKLMDDMGYDYVAFGDFHFRDDLQYTDAVPMLQRLQKLADEKGLEFGVKITNTFPVDVKQNELPSEEMYMSGKSLYALSMSVAQKLAKDFDGKLRISYSGGADYFNITKIVDAGIWPVTMATTMLKPGGYERLEQIGQLFKAKEAAAFAGVSAEKVEAMVEAAKSDKHHVKAVKPLPSRKVKKPVPLTDCFIAPCQEGCPIHQDITRYMQLAGEGKYEEALKVILNKNPLPFITGTICAHNCMSKCTRNFYEASVDIRRTKLESAQGGIDAVMAALKAPAVTSDKKAAVVGGGPAGLAAAYFLAKGGMKVTVFEKAEKMGGVVRNVIPGFRISHEAIDHDVELVRAMGAELVNGKEITSVDELKKEYDYVVLAVGASEPGRLRLEAGETMNALEFLAQFKATDGKVDLGKNVVVIGGGNTA
;
A
#
# COMPACT_ATOMS: atom_id res chain seq x y z
N PHE A 1 -14.04 11.10 -10.06
CA PHE A 1 -13.19 10.76 -8.92
C PHE A 1 -11.72 11.04 -9.20
N GLY A 2 -10.92 11.09 -8.14
CA GLY A 2 -9.47 11.25 -8.27
C GLY A 2 -8.76 11.50 -6.94
N PRO A 3 -7.52 12.02 -6.97
CA PRO A 3 -6.75 12.28 -5.77
C PRO A 3 -7.28 13.49 -4.98
N ALA A 4 -7.27 13.36 -3.65
CA ALA A 4 -7.51 14.46 -2.71
C ALA A 4 -6.28 15.37 -2.62
N ALA A 5 -6.44 16.56 -2.07
CA ALA A 5 -5.34 17.46 -1.73
C ALA A 5 -4.39 16.77 -0.75
N GLY A 6 -3.29 16.26 -1.28
CA GLY A 6 -2.34 15.42 -0.55
C GLY A 6 -1.04 15.24 -1.34
N PRO A 7 -0.18 14.30 -0.95
CA PRO A 7 1.12 14.09 -1.63
C PRO A 7 1.00 13.75 -3.11
N HIS A 8 -0.16 13.22 -3.54
CA HIS A 8 -0.41 12.85 -4.93
C HIS A 8 -0.85 14.00 -5.85
N THR A 9 -1.02 15.20 -5.34
CA THR A 9 -1.46 16.38 -6.11
C THR A 9 -0.53 17.59 -5.93
N GLN A 10 0.70 17.36 -5.48
CA GLN A 10 1.70 18.41 -5.31
C GLN A 10 2.58 18.61 -6.55
N LEU A 11 2.96 17.53 -7.23
CA LEU A 11 3.86 17.54 -8.37
C LEU A 11 3.16 17.09 -9.65
N THR A 12 3.56 17.65 -10.77
CA THR A 12 3.06 17.32 -12.12
C THR A 12 3.05 15.81 -12.37
N GLN A 13 4.14 15.13 -12.07
CA GLN A 13 4.28 13.68 -12.32
C GLN A 13 3.24 12.85 -11.58
N ASN A 14 2.89 13.26 -10.35
CA ASN A 14 1.92 12.55 -9.54
C ASN A 14 0.49 12.75 -10.09
N ILE A 15 0.19 13.97 -10.52
CA ILE A 15 -1.10 14.32 -11.16
C ILE A 15 -1.24 13.55 -12.46
N VAL A 16 -0.19 13.53 -13.29
CA VAL A 16 -0.16 12.78 -14.55
C VAL A 16 -0.33 11.28 -14.31
N ALA A 17 0.37 10.70 -13.34
CA ALA A 17 0.21 9.29 -13.00
C ALA A 17 -1.24 8.95 -12.60
N ALA A 18 -1.88 9.80 -11.79
CA ALA A 18 -3.28 9.62 -11.41
C ALA A 18 -4.23 9.80 -12.61
N TYR A 19 -3.92 10.72 -13.52
CA TYR A 19 -4.70 10.94 -14.75
C TYR A 19 -4.68 9.71 -15.66
N VAL A 20 -3.49 9.19 -15.94
CA VAL A 20 -3.30 7.99 -16.76
C VAL A 20 -3.98 6.77 -16.14
N ALA A 21 -3.97 6.68 -14.81
CA ALA A 21 -4.68 5.64 -14.07
C ALA A 21 -6.22 5.83 -14.01
N GLY A 22 -6.78 6.82 -14.71
CA GLY A 22 -8.22 6.98 -14.87
C GLY A 22 -8.89 8.06 -14.04
N SER A 23 -8.15 8.82 -13.22
CA SER A 23 -8.71 9.97 -12.51
C SER A 23 -9.13 11.08 -13.45
N ARG A 24 -10.24 11.75 -13.12
CA ARG A 24 -10.78 12.88 -13.93
C ARG A 24 -11.16 14.08 -13.08
N PHE A 25 -10.97 14.03 -11.78
CA PHE A 25 -11.12 15.14 -10.86
C PHE A 25 -9.91 15.19 -9.91
N PHE A 26 -9.29 16.35 -9.78
CA PHE A 26 -8.05 16.53 -9.01
C PHE A 26 -8.21 17.68 -8.02
N GLU A 27 -8.20 17.39 -6.74
CA GLU A 27 -8.08 18.42 -5.73
C GLU A 27 -6.60 18.69 -5.50
N LEU A 28 -6.15 19.84 -5.99
CA LEU A 28 -4.75 20.23 -5.93
C LEU A 28 -4.31 20.44 -4.48
N LYS A 29 -3.02 20.17 -4.21
CA LYS A 29 -2.46 20.33 -2.87
C LYS A 29 -2.70 21.74 -2.35
N THR A 30 -3.15 21.85 -1.10
CA THR A 30 -3.53 23.11 -0.47
C THR A 30 -2.39 24.12 -0.45
N VAL A 31 -2.66 25.33 -0.93
CA VAL A 31 -1.78 26.48 -0.78
C VAL A 31 -2.25 27.37 0.36
N GLN A 32 -1.30 27.96 1.07
CA GLN A 32 -1.57 28.79 2.26
C GLN A 32 -0.44 29.79 2.49
N LYS A 33 -0.53 30.59 3.56
CA LYS A 33 0.47 31.59 3.90
C LYS A 33 1.85 31.00 4.29
N LEU A 34 1.88 29.83 4.92
CA LEU A 34 3.11 29.10 5.21
C LEU A 34 3.41 28.16 4.05
N ASP A 35 4.57 28.27 3.44
CA ASP A 35 4.99 27.48 2.29
C ASP A 35 6.52 27.30 2.27
N GLY A 36 7.00 26.35 1.47
CA GLY A 36 8.43 26.07 1.37
C GLY A 36 9.04 25.72 2.73
N GLU A 37 10.14 26.38 3.05
CA GLU A 37 10.91 26.15 4.30
C GLU A 37 10.20 26.68 5.55
N ASP A 38 9.22 27.56 5.40
CA ASP A 38 8.43 28.10 6.53
C ASP A 38 7.39 27.09 7.06
N LEU A 39 7.16 25.99 6.33
CA LEU A 39 6.25 24.93 6.74
C LEU A 39 7.02 23.83 7.48
N PRO A 40 6.94 23.73 8.82
CA PRO A 40 7.62 22.71 9.58
C PRO A 40 6.93 21.36 9.40
N VAL A 41 7.53 20.46 8.64
CA VAL A 41 7.04 19.09 8.44
C VAL A 41 7.93 18.10 9.16
N ALA A 42 7.40 17.44 10.18
CA ALA A 42 8.08 16.34 10.87
C ALA A 42 8.27 15.15 9.92
N LYS A 43 9.43 14.51 9.95
CA LYS A 43 9.76 13.36 9.07
C LYS A 43 10.10 12.12 9.89
N PRO A 44 9.55 10.95 9.53
CA PRO A 44 8.57 10.70 8.47
C PRO A 44 7.21 11.34 8.80
N CYS A 45 6.54 11.92 7.80
CA CYS A 45 5.27 12.62 8.00
C CYS A 45 4.03 11.76 7.74
N ILE A 46 4.19 10.57 7.19
CA ILE A 46 3.10 9.64 6.85
C ILE A 46 3.42 8.23 7.33
N LYS A 47 2.43 7.58 7.94
CA LYS A 47 2.44 6.16 8.28
C LYS A 47 1.20 5.50 7.67
N ALA A 48 1.39 4.69 6.64
CA ALA A 48 0.32 4.04 5.89
C ALA A 48 0.24 2.54 6.20
N ASP A 49 -0.19 2.20 7.39
CA ASP A 49 -0.48 0.83 7.82
C ASP A 49 -1.96 0.46 7.55
N ASP A 50 -2.60 -0.25 8.48
CA ASP A 50 -4.03 -0.56 8.41
C ASP A 50 -4.86 0.72 8.50
N GLU A 51 -4.65 1.54 9.54
CA GLU A 51 -4.97 2.95 9.55
C GLU A 51 -3.86 3.74 8.84
N CYS A 52 -4.20 4.92 8.33
CA CYS A 52 -3.20 5.84 7.81
C CYS A 52 -3.17 7.09 8.67
N TYR A 53 -1.96 7.50 9.04
CA TYR A 53 -1.72 8.70 9.84
C TYR A 53 -0.77 9.64 9.11
N ASN A 54 -0.94 10.94 9.33
CA ASN A 54 -0.04 11.96 8.82
C ASN A 54 0.13 13.10 9.84
N CYS A 55 1.22 13.86 9.72
CA CYS A 55 1.46 15.04 10.56
C CYS A 55 1.06 16.34 9.87
N GLU A 56 1.24 16.44 8.56
CA GLU A 56 0.96 17.65 7.77
C GLU A 56 0.69 17.29 6.31
N TRP A 57 -0.28 17.98 5.70
CA TRP A 57 -0.70 17.73 4.32
C TRP A 57 -0.76 19.00 3.46
N SER A 58 -0.25 20.12 3.91
CA SER A 58 -0.11 21.32 3.09
C SER A 58 1.09 21.20 2.14
N THR A 59 1.19 22.09 1.13
CA THR A 59 2.29 22.04 0.18
C THR A 59 3.61 22.45 0.82
N GLU A 60 4.65 21.65 0.57
CA GLU A 60 6.04 21.95 0.93
C GLU A 60 6.75 22.78 -0.14
N LEU A 61 6.12 23.02 -1.29
CA LEU A 61 6.61 23.92 -2.33
C LEU A 61 6.27 25.36 -1.97
N TYR A 62 7.08 26.30 -2.43
CA TYR A 62 6.64 27.71 -2.48
C TYR A 62 5.43 27.86 -3.39
N VAL A 63 4.49 28.75 -3.06
CA VAL A 63 3.25 28.91 -3.83
C VAL A 63 3.48 29.12 -5.32
N PRO A 64 4.47 29.93 -5.78
CA PRO A 64 4.76 30.04 -7.21
C PRO A 64 5.24 28.72 -7.85
N GLN A 65 6.02 27.92 -7.14
CA GLN A 65 6.46 26.60 -7.63
C GLN A 65 5.28 25.63 -7.76
N ALA A 66 4.38 25.63 -6.76
CA ALA A 66 3.16 24.82 -6.81
C ALA A 66 2.28 25.23 -8.01
N TYR A 67 2.14 26.53 -8.26
CA TYR A 67 1.44 27.04 -9.42
C TYR A 67 2.02 26.53 -10.75
N ASP A 68 3.35 26.60 -10.89
CA ASP A 68 4.05 26.11 -12.08
C ASP A 68 3.80 24.61 -12.30
N GLU A 69 3.85 23.82 -11.23
CA GLU A 69 3.55 22.38 -11.31
C GLU A 69 2.10 22.12 -11.77
N TYR A 70 1.15 22.90 -11.31
CA TYR A 70 -0.26 22.71 -11.68
C TYR A 70 -0.53 23.12 -13.13
N VAL A 71 0.12 24.19 -13.62
CA VAL A 71 0.05 24.59 -15.04
C VAL A 71 0.68 23.52 -15.93
N LYS A 72 1.86 23.00 -15.57
CA LYS A 72 2.51 21.89 -16.31
C LYS A 72 1.61 20.66 -16.35
N ALA A 73 0.99 20.31 -15.22
CA ALA A 73 0.07 19.17 -15.15
C ALA A 73 -1.16 19.37 -16.04
N TRP A 74 -1.69 20.60 -16.11
CA TRP A 74 -2.80 20.95 -16.99
C TRP A 74 -2.49 20.66 -18.46
N PHE A 75 -1.34 21.13 -18.95
CA PHE A 75 -0.86 20.83 -20.29
C PHE A 75 -0.61 19.34 -20.49
N ALA A 76 0.13 18.71 -19.58
CA ALA A 76 0.49 17.31 -19.71
C ALA A 76 -0.73 16.39 -19.77
N CYS A 77 -1.74 16.60 -18.93
CA CYS A 77 -2.96 15.79 -18.97
C CYS A 77 -3.74 15.96 -20.29
N LYS A 78 -3.81 17.19 -20.83
CA LYS A 78 -4.48 17.45 -22.12
C LYS A 78 -3.73 16.81 -23.27
N VAL A 79 -2.41 16.95 -23.31
CA VAL A 79 -1.55 16.31 -24.32
C VAL A 79 -1.69 14.79 -24.28
N LEU A 80 -1.62 14.18 -23.11
CA LEU A 80 -1.78 12.73 -22.94
C LEU A 80 -3.18 12.25 -23.32
N ALA A 81 -4.22 13.06 -23.04
CA ALA A 81 -5.58 12.76 -23.50
C ALA A 81 -5.64 12.58 -25.01
N LYS A 82 -5.04 13.52 -25.74
CA LYS A 82 -5.03 13.52 -27.20
C LYS A 82 -4.10 12.44 -27.76
N GLU A 83 -2.86 12.41 -27.30
CA GLU A 83 -1.81 11.55 -27.83
C GLU A 83 -2.15 10.06 -27.66
N TYR A 84 -2.66 9.68 -26.51
CA TYR A 84 -2.97 8.27 -26.20
C TYR A 84 -4.46 7.93 -26.23
N GLY A 85 -5.31 8.85 -26.68
CA GLY A 85 -6.76 8.59 -26.77
C GLY A 85 -7.42 8.31 -25.42
N LEU A 86 -6.97 8.98 -24.34
CA LEU A 86 -7.48 8.75 -23.00
C LEU A 86 -8.81 9.47 -22.70
N GLY A 87 -9.44 10.06 -23.69
CA GLY A 87 -10.69 10.79 -23.63
C GLY A 87 -10.55 12.21 -24.22
N SER A 88 -11.54 13.07 -23.96
CA SER A 88 -11.47 14.49 -24.36
C SER A 88 -10.35 15.22 -23.61
N MET A 89 -9.68 16.15 -24.28
CA MET A 89 -8.72 17.06 -23.65
C MET A 89 -9.36 17.88 -22.52
N ASP A 90 -10.67 18.11 -22.56
CA ASP A 90 -11.45 18.80 -21.52
C ASP A 90 -12.21 17.83 -20.60
N GLY A 91 -11.89 16.54 -20.68
CA GLY A 91 -12.56 15.48 -19.92
C GLY A 91 -12.14 15.34 -18.46
N PHE A 92 -11.45 16.32 -17.88
CA PHE A 92 -11.04 16.32 -16.48
C PHE A 92 -11.15 17.72 -15.85
N GLN A 93 -11.15 17.78 -14.54
CA GLN A 93 -11.29 19.02 -13.79
C GLN A 93 -10.24 19.11 -12.67
N PHE A 94 -9.62 20.28 -12.55
CA PHE A 94 -8.85 20.69 -11.39
C PHE A 94 -9.73 21.47 -10.41
N ASN A 95 -9.44 21.33 -9.13
CA ASN A 95 -10.06 22.08 -8.05
C ASN A 95 -8.96 22.62 -7.13
N MET A 96 -8.94 23.94 -6.93
CA MET A 96 -8.00 24.56 -6.01
C MET A 96 -8.31 24.14 -4.57
N SER A 97 -7.28 24.04 -3.74
CA SER A 97 -7.43 23.99 -2.29
C SER A 97 -6.65 25.14 -1.69
N VAL A 98 -7.33 25.97 -0.92
CA VAL A 98 -6.75 27.13 -0.25
C VAL A 98 -7.10 27.09 1.23
N GLY A 99 -6.23 27.62 2.07
CA GLY A 99 -6.42 27.48 3.49
C GLY A 99 -5.79 28.55 4.35
N TYR A 100 -5.89 28.32 5.66
CA TYR A 100 -5.44 29.07 6.80
C TYR A 100 -6.47 30.12 7.28
N ASP A 101 -6.21 31.42 7.13
CA ASP A 101 -7.06 32.53 7.52
C ASP A 101 -7.30 33.53 6.36
N LEU A 102 -8.21 34.46 6.52
CA LEU A 102 -8.55 35.43 5.46
C LEU A 102 -7.36 36.32 5.09
N ASP A 103 -6.57 36.74 6.07
CA ASP A 103 -5.39 37.58 5.82
C ASP A 103 -4.33 36.79 5.01
N GLY A 104 -4.16 35.50 5.30
CA GLY A 104 -3.31 34.62 4.55
C GLY A 104 -3.76 34.42 3.11
N ILE A 105 -5.07 34.26 2.88
CA ILE A 105 -5.63 34.13 1.53
C ILE A 105 -5.48 35.40 0.71
N LYS A 106 -5.50 36.58 1.38
CA LYS A 106 -5.27 37.89 0.75
C LYS A 106 -3.79 38.23 0.52
N LEU A 107 -2.86 37.45 1.01
CA LEU A 107 -1.45 37.67 0.69
C LEU A 107 -1.21 37.59 -0.83
N GLU A 108 -0.39 38.49 -1.33
CA GLU A 108 -0.12 38.64 -2.77
C GLU A 108 0.20 37.29 -3.46
N LYS A 109 0.97 36.41 -2.81
CA LYS A 109 1.33 35.10 -3.37
C LYS A 109 0.13 34.16 -3.54
N VAL A 110 -0.81 34.18 -2.57
CA VAL A 110 -2.00 33.33 -2.62
C VAL A 110 -3.05 33.96 -3.54
N ASP A 111 -3.18 35.26 -3.50
CA ASP A 111 -4.06 36.01 -4.40
C ASP A 111 -3.68 35.81 -5.87
N ARG A 112 -2.40 35.96 -6.21
CA ARG A 112 -1.87 35.67 -7.56
C ARG A 112 -2.07 34.21 -7.98
N PHE A 113 -1.97 33.29 -7.04
CA PHE A 113 -2.26 31.88 -7.30
C PHE A 113 -3.74 31.70 -7.72
N ILE A 114 -4.68 32.24 -6.93
CA ILE A 114 -6.12 32.12 -7.23
C ILE A 114 -6.45 32.75 -8.59
N GLU A 115 -6.00 33.98 -8.84
CA GLU A 115 -6.28 34.66 -10.11
C GLU A 115 -5.60 33.97 -11.30
N GLY A 116 -4.36 33.49 -11.12
CA GLY A 116 -3.65 32.75 -12.16
C GLY A 116 -4.29 31.39 -12.49
N MET A 117 -4.89 30.72 -11.50
CA MET A 117 -5.65 29.50 -11.77
C MET A 117 -6.96 29.76 -12.52
N LYS A 118 -7.57 30.93 -12.31
CA LYS A 118 -8.76 31.37 -13.06
C LYS A 118 -8.41 31.78 -14.49
N ASP A 119 -7.27 32.43 -14.68
CA ASP A 119 -6.74 32.82 -16.00
C ASP A 119 -5.21 32.85 -15.99
N ALA A 120 -4.63 31.83 -16.59
CA ALA A 120 -3.17 31.66 -16.73
C ALA A 120 -2.59 32.35 -17.98
N SER A 121 -3.36 33.10 -18.76
CA SER A 121 -2.93 33.65 -20.07
C SER A 121 -1.69 34.53 -19.96
N ALA A 122 -1.55 35.29 -18.87
CA ALA A 122 -0.39 36.13 -18.61
C ALA A 122 0.77 35.41 -17.90
N ALA A 123 0.60 34.18 -17.49
CA ALA A 123 1.61 33.44 -16.73
C ALA A 123 2.77 33.00 -17.64
N PRO A 124 4.04 33.27 -17.27
CA PRO A 124 5.19 32.83 -18.06
C PRO A 124 5.18 31.33 -18.34
N ILE A 125 4.96 30.51 -17.31
CA ILE A 125 4.96 29.05 -17.42
C ILE A 125 3.89 28.52 -18.40
N PHE A 126 2.72 29.16 -18.48
CA PHE A 126 1.68 28.78 -19.42
C PHE A 126 2.15 29.00 -20.87
N ASN A 127 2.78 30.14 -21.13
CA ASN A 127 3.31 30.47 -22.44
C ASN A 127 4.53 29.61 -22.80
N GLU A 128 5.39 29.30 -21.83
CA GLU A 128 6.53 28.39 -22.02
C GLU A 128 6.07 26.98 -22.39
N CYS A 129 5.08 26.42 -21.69
CA CYS A 129 4.51 25.11 -21.99
C CYS A 129 3.90 25.07 -23.41
N ARG A 130 3.10 26.10 -23.76
CA ARG A 130 2.48 26.22 -25.08
C ARG A 130 3.54 26.31 -26.18
N GLN A 131 4.54 27.19 -26.01
CA GLN A 131 5.59 27.37 -27.01
C GLN A 131 6.44 26.11 -27.17
N TRP A 132 6.80 25.46 -26.05
CA TRP A 132 7.56 24.21 -26.11
C TRP A 132 6.83 23.13 -26.91
N LEU A 133 5.53 22.99 -26.73
CA LEU A 133 4.73 22.02 -27.48
C LEU A 133 4.69 22.38 -28.98
N LEU A 134 4.52 23.67 -29.32
CA LEU A 134 4.52 24.11 -30.72
C LEU A 134 5.86 23.86 -31.40
N ASP A 135 6.97 24.05 -30.69
CA ASP A 135 8.32 23.84 -31.20
C ASP A 135 8.72 22.36 -31.31
N ASN A 136 7.96 21.45 -30.68
CA ASN A 136 8.27 20.01 -30.61
C ASN A 136 7.10 19.13 -31.12
N LEU A 137 6.24 19.65 -31.99
CA LEU A 137 5.09 18.89 -32.50
C LEU A 137 5.49 17.60 -33.23
N ASP A 138 6.67 17.58 -33.84
CA ASP A 138 7.25 16.41 -34.50
C ASP A 138 7.53 15.21 -33.59
N ARG A 139 7.46 15.41 -32.28
CA ARG A 139 7.62 14.34 -31.27
C ARG A 139 6.32 13.63 -30.91
N PHE A 140 5.20 14.06 -31.44
CA PHE A 140 3.86 13.56 -31.15
C PHE A 140 3.21 13.00 -32.43
N ASP A 141 2.51 11.88 -32.28
CA ASP A 141 1.85 11.21 -33.40
C ASP A 141 0.43 11.76 -33.65
N ASN A 142 -0.27 12.21 -32.61
CA ASN A 142 -1.68 12.56 -32.65
C ASN A 142 -1.97 14.02 -32.26
N LEU A 143 -1.01 14.71 -31.63
CA LEU A 143 -1.18 16.11 -31.22
C LEU A 143 -0.96 17.06 -32.38
N THR A 144 -1.90 17.97 -32.62
CA THR A 144 -1.80 18.98 -33.66
C THR A 144 -1.53 20.37 -33.09
N LYS A 145 -1.16 21.32 -33.98
CA LYS A 145 -0.99 22.73 -33.60
C LYS A 145 -2.30 23.31 -33.06
N GLU A 146 -3.41 22.99 -33.71
CA GLU A 146 -4.74 23.45 -33.34
C GLU A 146 -5.14 22.94 -31.95
N ASP A 147 -4.77 21.70 -31.62
CA ASP A 147 -4.99 21.15 -30.28
C ASP A 147 -4.24 21.96 -29.23
N VAL A 148 -2.96 22.29 -29.47
CA VAL A 148 -2.14 23.07 -28.52
C VAL A 148 -2.67 24.49 -28.35
N GLU A 149 -3.07 25.14 -29.47
CA GLU A 149 -3.65 26.49 -29.46
C GLU A 149 -5.01 26.54 -28.76
N SER A 150 -5.77 25.44 -28.76
CA SER A 150 -7.07 25.33 -28.10
C SER A 150 -6.99 25.17 -26.57
N ILE A 151 -5.80 24.90 -26.01
CA ILE A 151 -5.65 24.73 -24.55
C ILE A 151 -6.04 26.02 -23.82
N SER A 152 -7.14 25.93 -23.07
CA SER A 152 -7.68 27.07 -22.33
C SER A 152 -6.72 27.51 -21.20
N PRO A 153 -6.53 28.83 -21.02
CA PRO A 153 -5.85 29.37 -19.85
C PRO A 153 -6.72 29.34 -18.57
N GLU A 154 -8.01 29.11 -18.69
CA GLU A 154 -8.93 28.95 -17.57
C GLU A 154 -8.75 27.54 -16.97
N ILE A 155 -7.86 27.41 -15.98
CA ILE A 155 -7.47 26.12 -15.39
C ILE A 155 -8.51 25.65 -14.37
N CYS A 156 -8.97 26.56 -13.49
CA CYS A 156 -9.85 26.22 -12.40
C CYS A 156 -10.67 27.43 -11.91
N ASN A 157 -11.98 27.23 -11.75
CA ASN A 157 -12.90 28.22 -11.18
C ASN A 157 -13.57 27.75 -9.87
N CYS A 158 -13.01 26.74 -9.22
CA CYS A 158 -13.56 26.10 -8.03
C CYS A 158 -12.49 25.98 -6.93
N ALA A 159 -12.87 26.28 -5.69
CA ALA A 159 -11.97 26.22 -4.54
C ALA A 159 -12.56 25.41 -3.37
N THR A 160 -11.75 24.54 -2.77
CA THR A 160 -12.03 23.95 -1.47
C THR A 160 -11.33 24.78 -0.40
N LEU A 161 -12.10 25.32 0.53
CA LEU A 161 -11.57 26.00 1.71
C LEU A 161 -11.22 24.98 2.79
N SER A 162 -9.94 24.90 3.14
CA SER A 162 -9.40 24.06 4.21
C SER A 162 -8.88 24.96 5.33
N THR A 163 -9.65 25.10 6.41
CA THR A 163 -9.24 25.89 7.57
C THR A 163 -8.50 25.02 8.59
N LEU A 164 -7.77 25.67 9.49
CA LEU A 164 -7.15 25.01 10.63
C LEU A 164 -8.20 24.48 11.61
N HIS A 165 -7.82 23.50 12.42
CA HIS A 165 -8.57 23.16 13.63
C HIS A 165 -8.66 24.39 14.55
N GLY A 166 -9.81 24.61 15.19
CA GLY A 166 -10.05 25.77 16.03
C GLY A 166 -10.38 27.08 15.28
N CYS A 167 -10.56 27.04 13.94
CA CYS A 167 -10.97 28.22 13.19
C CYS A 167 -12.40 28.63 13.56
N PRO A 168 -12.64 29.88 14.02
CA PRO A 168 -13.98 30.34 14.43
C PRO A 168 -14.98 30.34 13.26
N PRO A 169 -16.26 30.03 13.49
CA PRO A 169 -17.28 30.00 12.44
C PRO A 169 -17.38 31.33 11.66
N GLN A 170 -17.22 32.46 12.33
CA GLN A 170 -17.24 33.76 11.68
C GLN A 170 -16.09 33.96 10.69
N GLU A 171 -14.91 33.42 11.01
CA GLU A 171 -13.77 33.49 10.10
C GLU A 171 -13.97 32.57 8.89
N ILE A 172 -14.47 31.35 9.09
CA ILE A 172 -14.82 30.43 8.00
C ILE A 172 -15.83 31.12 7.05
N GLU A 173 -16.88 31.73 7.61
CA GLU A 173 -17.90 32.44 6.84
C GLU A 173 -17.32 33.63 6.06
N ARG A 174 -16.43 34.42 6.68
CA ARG A 174 -15.75 35.56 6.04
C ARG A 174 -14.90 35.11 4.86
N ILE A 175 -14.13 34.02 5.02
CA ILE A 175 -13.29 33.48 3.95
C ILE A 175 -14.16 32.96 2.80
N ALA A 176 -15.18 32.15 3.11
CA ALA A 176 -16.07 31.60 2.09
C ALA A 176 -16.83 32.73 1.35
N SER A 177 -17.30 33.76 2.07
CA SER A 177 -17.94 34.91 1.47
C SER A 177 -16.98 35.68 0.55
N TYR A 178 -15.71 35.84 0.94
CA TYR A 178 -14.69 36.47 0.10
C TYR A 178 -14.45 35.69 -1.20
N LEU A 179 -14.35 34.37 -1.11
CA LEU A 179 -14.20 33.52 -2.30
C LEU A 179 -15.39 33.61 -3.25
N LEU A 180 -16.61 33.64 -2.71
CA LEU A 180 -17.84 33.77 -3.49
C LEU A 180 -18.04 35.17 -4.09
N THR A 181 -17.75 36.24 -3.35
CA THR A 181 -18.08 37.61 -3.78
C THR A 181 -16.96 38.30 -4.53
N GLU A 182 -15.73 38.23 -4.01
CA GLU A 182 -14.58 38.93 -4.57
C GLU A 182 -13.86 38.08 -5.61
N LYS A 183 -13.58 36.81 -5.28
CA LYS A 183 -12.91 35.90 -6.19
C LYS A 183 -13.83 35.25 -7.22
N LYS A 184 -15.13 35.22 -6.95
CA LYS A 184 -16.19 34.68 -7.83
C LYS A 184 -15.89 33.25 -8.28
N VAL A 185 -15.51 32.38 -7.33
CA VAL A 185 -15.24 30.97 -7.55
C VAL A 185 -16.27 30.11 -6.85
N HIS A 186 -16.62 28.98 -7.44
CA HIS A 186 -17.40 27.94 -6.78
C HIS A 186 -16.66 27.53 -5.50
N THR A 187 -17.37 27.40 -4.37
CA THR A 187 -16.70 27.27 -3.07
C THR A 187 -17.25 26.09 -2.28
N PHE A 188 -16.35 25.23 -1.82
CA PHE A 188 -16.66 24.10 -0.94
C PHE A 188 -15.90 24.25 0.38
N ILE A 189 -16.62 24.14 1.51
CA ILE A 189 -15.99 24.18 2.84
C ILE A 189 -15.65 22.77 3.29
N LYS A 190 -14.38 22.54 3.60
CA LYS A 190 -13.92 21.26 4.14
C LYS A 190 -14.28 21.16 5.61
N CYS A 191 -15.13 20.20 5.94
CA CYS A 191 -15.64 19.98 7.30
C CYS A 191 -14.76 19.00 8.07
N ASN A 192 -14.72 19.14 9.41
CA ASN A 192 -14.02 18.23 10.29
C ASN A 192 -14.97 17.13 10.82
N PRO A 193 -14.49 15.91 11.09
CA PRO A 193 -15.28 14.88 11.75
C PRO A 193 -15.75 15.26 13.16
N THR A 194 -15.10 16.24 13.77
CA THR A 194 -15.45 16.81 15.09
C THR A 194 -16.86 17.40 15.15
N LEU A 195 -17.48 17.73 14.01
CA LEU A 195 -18.90 18.11 13.91
C LEU A 195 -19.88 17.06 14.49
N LEU A 196 -19.43 15.83 14.70
CA LEU A 196 -20.25 14.77 15.30
C LEU A 196 -20.40 14.90 16.81
N GLY A 197 -19.50 15.63 17.47
CA GLY A 197 -19.36 15.65 18.91
C GLY A 197 -18.55 14.48 19.45
N TYR A 198 -17.87 14.70 20.58
CA TYR A 198 -16.93 13.76 21.17
C TYR A 198 -17.57 12.40 21.50
N GLU A 199 -18.69 12.42 22.23
CA GLU A 199 -19.34 11.19 22.69
C GLU A 199 -19.76 10.26 21.54
N TYR A 200 -20.30 10.84 20.46
CA TYR A 200 -20.67 10.07 19.28
C TYR A 200 -19.44 9.48 18.59
N ALA A 201 -18.40 10.30 18.36
CA ALA A 201 -17.20 9.85 17.68
C ALA A 201 -16.47 8.76 18.49
N ARG A 202 -16.34 8.92 19.82
CA ARG A 202 -15.71 7.94 20.70
C ARG A 202 -16.46 6.61 20.66
N LYS A 203 -17.79 6.68 20.88
CA LYS A 203 -18.61 5.48 20.86
C LYS A 203 -18.52 4.73 19.52
N LEU A 204 -18.62 5.46 18.40
CA LEU A 204 -18.54 4.85 17.08
C LEU A 204 -17.17 4.15 16.86
N MET A 205 -16.07 4.79 17.23
CA MET A 205 -14.73 4.23 17.11
C MET A 205 -14.57 2.98 17.99
N ASP A 206 -15.07 3.00 19.22
CA ASP A 206 -15.01 1.86 20.15
C ASP A 206 -15.84 0.67 19.62
N ASP A 207 -17.08 0.94 19.20
CA ASP A 207 -17.98 -0.08 18.65
C ASP A 207 -17.38 -0.76 17.39
N MET A 208 -16.58 -0.04 16.63
CA MET A 208 -15.90 -0.55 15.43
C MET A 208 -14.54 -1.20 15.71
N GLY A 209 -14.09 -1.28 16.98
CA GLY A 209 -12.84 -1.91 17.39
C GLY A 209 -11.61 -1.00 17.28
N TYR A 210 -11.78 0.31 17.19
CA TYR A 210 -10.72 1.31 17.21
C TYR A 210 -10.56 1.98 18.58
N ASP A 211 -10.82 1.25 19.66
CA ASP A 211 -10.73 1.69 21.05
C ASP A 211 -9.31 2.10 21.46
N TYR A 212 -8.30 1.56 20.79
CA TYR A 212 -6.89 1.93 20.99
C TYR A 212 -6.48 3.28 20.37
N VAL A 213 -7.32 3.86 19.48
CA VAL A 213 -7.05 5.17 18.89
C VAL A 213 -7.35 6.24 19.92
N ALA A 214 -6.31 6.93 20.39
CA ALA A 214 -6.43 7.92 21.45
C ALA A 214 -6.75 9.30 20.91
N PHE A 215 -7.77 9.94 21.43
CA PHE A 215 -8.11 11.34 21.22
C PHE A 215 -8.94 11.87 22.39
N GLY A 216 -8.74 13.16 22.72
CA GLY A 216 -9.51 13.86 23.74
C GLY A 216 -10.66 14.68 23.15
N ASP A 217 -11.34 15.43 24.00
CA ASP A 217 -12.45 16.29 23.61
C ASP A 217 -12.03 17.71 23.18
N PHE A 218 -10.73 18.03 23.25
CA PHE A 218 -10.21 19.37 22.97
C PHE A 218 -10.63 19.89 21.59
N HIS A 219 -10.32 19.14 20.53
CA HIS A 219 -10.68 19.55 19.17
C HIS A 219 -12.19 19.62 18.95
N PHE A 220 -12.98 18.78 19.65
CA PHE A 220 -14.43 18.83 19.56
C PHE A 220 -15.04 20.08 20.19
N ARG A 221 -14.37 20.68 21.16
CA ARG A 221 -14.81 21.95 21.79
C ARG A 221 -14.32 23.17 21.04
N ASP A 222 -13.13 23.07 20.43
CA ASP A 222 -12.46 24.19 19.78
C ASP A 222 -12.88 24.37 18.32
N ASP A 223 -13.16 23.26 17.61
CA ASP A 223 -13.59 23.26 16.21
C ASP A 223 -15.02 23.81 16.04
N LEU A 224 -15.38 24.10 14.78
CA LEU A 224 -16.74 24.48 14.37
C LEU A 224 -17.78 23.52 14.96
N GLN A 225 -18.70 24.07 15.74
CA GLN A 225 -19.82 23.32 16.32
C GLN A 225 -20.92 23.10 15.29
N TYR A 226 -21.61 21.96 15.35
CA TYR A 226 -22.68 21.64 14.40
C TYR A 226 -23.82 22.65 14.43
N THR A 227 -24.16 23.18 15.62
CA THR A 227 -25.17 24.20 15.82
C THR A 227 -24.84 25.52 15.13
N ASP A 228 -23.57 25.85 14.98
CA ASP A 228 -23.11 27.04 14.28
C ASP A 228 -22.91 26.78 12.78
N ALA A 229 -22.51 25.55 12.43
CA ALA A 229 -22.28 25.14 11.05
C ALA A 229 -23.53 25.22 10.18
N VAL A 230 -24.66 24.68 10.64
CA VAL A 230 -25.89 24.63 9.82
C VAL A 230 -26.38 26.04 9.44
N PRO A 231 -26.56 27.00 10.35
CA PRO A 231 -26.99 28.35 9.97
C PRO A 231 -25.97 29.07 9.08
N MET A 232 -24.66 28.88 9.31
CA MET A 232 -23.60 29.45 8.48
C MET A 232 -23.68 28.90 7.05
N LEU A 233 -23.77 27.60 6.90
CA LEU A 233 -23.87 26.96 5.57
C LEU A 233 -25.13 27.39 4.82
N GLN A 234 -26.27 27.58 5.52
CA GLN A 234 -27.50 28.09 4.90
C GLN A 234 -27.33 29.52 4.37
N ARG A 235 -26.65 30.41 5.12
CA ARG A 235 -26.36 31.78 4.65
C ARG A 235 -25.43 31.78 3.45
N LEU A 236 -24.40 30.95 3.47
CA LEU A 236 -23.45 30.85 2.37
C LEU A 236 -24.06 30.20 1.11
N GLN A 237 -24.94 29.22 1.26
CA GLN A 237 -25.69 28.67 0.13
C GLN A 237 -26.53 29.76 -0.54
N LYS A 238 -27.28 30.56 0.27
CA LYS A 238 -28.07 31.67 -0.25
C LYS A 238 -27.20 32.69 -0.98
N LEU A 239 -26.04 33.06 -0.39
CA LEU A 239 -25.11 33.99 -1.01
C LEU A 239 -24.58 33.47 -2.36
N ALA A 240 -24.25 32.18 -2.43
CA ALA A 240 -23.79 31.56 -3.66
C ALA A 240 -24.89 31.56 -4.75
N ASP A 241 -26.12 31.24 -4.37
CA ASP A 241 -27.28 31.26 -5.29
C ASP A 241 -27.49 32.68 -5.85
N GLU A 242 -27.38 33.73 -5.00
CA GLU A 242 -27.46 35.14 -5.42
C GLU A 242 -26.33 35.53 -6.39
N LYS A 243 -25.17 34.88 -6.32
CA LYS A 243 -24.02 35.11 -7.21
C LYS A 243 -23.99 34.21 -8.44
N GLY A 244 -24.91 33.27 -8.56
CA GLY A 244 -24.92 32.26 -9.63
C GLY A 244 -23.74 31.29 -9.54
N LEU A 245 -23.26 31.00 -8.32
CA LEU A 245 -22.14 30.12 -8.05
C LEU A 245 -22.60 28.86 -7.32
N GLU A 246 -21.85 27.77 -7.50
CA GLU A 246 -22.06 26.56 -6.71
C GLU A 246 -21.41 26.69 -5.33
N PHE A 247 -22.13 26.17 -4.34
CA PHE A 247 -21.65 26.06 -2.97
C PHE A 247 -21.91 24.66 -2.43
N GLY A 248 -21.03 24.20 -1.55
CA GLY A 248 -21.20 22.93 -0.89
C GLY A 248 -20.20 22.71 0.23
N VAL A 249 -20.13 21.47 0.66
CA VAL A 249 -19.15 21.03 1.67
C VAL A 249 -18.31 19.91 1.14
N LYS A 250 -17.08 19.82 1.63
CA LYS A 250 -16.23 18.67 1.47
C LYS A 250 -16.13 17.89 2.78
N ILE A 251 -16.44 16.61 2.74
CA ILE A 251 -16.47 15.73 3.89
C ILE A 251 -15.44 14.64 3.73
N THR A 252 -14.41 14.53 4.60
CA THR A 252 -14.01 15.37 5.71
C THR A 252 -12.52 15.72 5.61
N ASN A 253 -12.06 16.58 6.54
CA ASN A 253 -10.66 16.58 6.92
C ASN A 253 -10.28 15.24 7.56
N THR A 254 -8.97 15.02 7.73
CA THR A 254 -8.43 13.94 8.55
C THR A 254 -8.77 14.17 10.02
N PHE A 255 -8.78 13.11 10.81
CA PHE A 255 -9.24 13.15 12.19
C PHE A 255 -8.07 13.27 13.16
N PRO A 256 -8.02 14.32 14.03
CA PRO A 256 -6.92 14.52 14.97
C PRO A 256 -6.92 13.45 16.06
N VAL A 257 -5.78 12.84 16.28
CA VAL A 257 -5.56 11.78 17.28
C VAL A 257 -4.17 11.93 17.91
N ASP A 258 -4.04 11.49 19.17
CA ASP A 258 -2.77 11.56 19.89
C ASP A 258 -1.79 10.49 19.42
N VAL A 259 -0.51 10.83 19.39
CA VAL A 259 0.58 9.84 19.25
C VAL A 259 0.82 9.16 20.59
N LYS A 260 0.66 7.85 20.67
CA LYS A 260 0.84 7.07 21.91
C LYS A 260 1.93 6.02 21.84
N GLN A 261 2.29 5.57 20.64
CA GLN A 261 3.25 4.48 20.43
C GLN A 261 4.41 4.90 19.51
N ASN A 262 4.72 6.18 19.45
CA ASN A 262 5.69 6.77 18.53
C ASN A 262 5.38 6.43 17.06
N GLU A 263 4.12 6.49 16.67
CA GLU A 263 3.66 6.23 15.31
C GLU A 263 4.28 7.20 14.32
N LEU A 264 4.35 8.48 14.70
CA LEU A 264 5.00 9.57 13.96
C LEU A 264 5.77 10.47 14.93
N PRO A 265 6.76 11.24 14.46
CA PRO A 265 7.58 12.13 15.31
C PRO A 265 6.85 13.46 15.62
N SER A 266 5.68 13.38 16.22
CA SER A 266 4.81 14.49 16.60
C SER A 266 4.06 14.10 17.88
N GLU A 267 3.48 15.07 18.58
CA GLU A 267 2.59 14.81 19.71
C GLU A 267 1.18 14.44 19.23
N GLU A 268 0.77 14.99 18.10
CA GLU A 268 -0.51 14.75 17.44
C GLU A 268 -0.29 14.29 16.00
N MET A 269 -1.21 13.48 15.52
CA MET A 269 -1.27 13.02 14.14
C MET A 269 -2.72 13.02 13.64
N TYR A 270 -2.90 12.90 12.33
CA TYR A 270 -4.21 12.93 11.70
C TYR A 270 -4.54 11.58 11.05
N MET A 271 -5.60 10.93 11.54
CA MET A 271 -6.06 9.64 11.03
C MET A 271 -6.87 9.81 9.75
N SER A 272 -6.66 8.91 8.79
CA SER A 272 -7.34 8.83 7.50
C SER A 272 -7.59 7.39 7.05
N GLY A 273 -8.18 7.21 5.87
CA GLY A 273 -8.44 5.90 5.30
C GLY A 273 -9.72 5.25 5.81
N LYS A 274 -9.78 3.92 5.78
CA LYS A 274 -11.00 3.17 6.10
C LYS A 274 -11.56 3.39 7.51
N SER A 275 -10.68 3.70 8.46
CA SER A 275 -11.07 4.01 9.85
C SER A 275 -11.82 5.33 9.98
N LEU A 276 -11.61 6.26 9.03
CA LEU A 276 -12.31 7.54 8.98
C LEU A 276 -13.68 7.44 8.30
N TYR A 277 -13.94 6.40 7.51
CA TYR A 277 -15.11 6.30 6.65
C TYR A 277 -16.44 6.45 7.41
N ALA A 278 -16.61 5.72 8.49
CA ALA A 278 -17.87 5.77 9.27
C ALA A 278 -18.12 7.16 9.90
N LEU A 279 -17.05 7.80 10.40
CA LEU A 279 -17.13 9.18 10.93
C LEU A 279 -17.53 10.16 9.81
N SER A 280 -16.86 10.10 8.66
CA SER A 280 -17.14 10.98 7.53
C SER A 280 -18.57 10.78 7.00
N MET A 281 -19.00 9.54 6.82
CA MET A 281 -20.36 9.25 6.37
C MET A 281 -21.42 9.68 7.40
N SER A 282 -21.12 9.65 8.70
CA SER A 282 -22.03 10.16 9.74
C SER A 282 -22.19 11.68 9.66
N VAL A 283 -21.13 12.43 9.32
CA VAL A 283 -21.25 13.87 9.04
C VAL A 283 -22.12 14.10 7.80
N ALA A 284 -21.89 13.33 6.72
CA ALA A 284 -22.71 13.41 5.51
C ALA A 284 -24.20 13.13 5.81
N GLN A 285 -24.49 12.13 6.64
CA GLN A 285 -25.85 11.78 7.03
C GLN A 285 -26.57 12.95 7.74
N LYS A 286 -25.90 13.58 8.72
CA LYS A 286 -26.47 14.72 9.44
C LYS A 286 -26.78 15.88 8.48
N LEU A 287 -25.83 16.26 7.65
CA LEU A 287 -26.00 17.36 6.70
C LEU A 287 -27.02 17.03 5.61
N ALA A 288 -27.06 15.80 5.09
CA ALA A 288 -28.06 15.40 4.12
C ALA A 288 -29.48 15.49 4.68
N LYS A 289 -29.68 15.16 5.95
CA LYS A 289 -30.98 15.30 6.64
C LYS A 289 -31.37 16.76 6.85
N ASP A 290 -30.47 17.58 7.40
CA ASP A 290 -30.79 18.97 7.79
C ASP A 290 -30.92 19.92 6.58
N PHE A 291 -30.40 19.54 5.42
CA PHE A 291 -30.51 20.28 4.16
C PHE A 291 -31.47 19.63 3.14
N ASP A 292 -32.27 18.65 3.53
CA ASP A 292 -33.19 17.92 2.62
C ASP A 292 -32.47 17.41 1.36
N GLY A 293 -31.21 17.01 1.49
CA GLY A 293 -30.37 16.57 0.39
C GLY A 293 -29.92 17.65 -0.60
N LYS A 294 -30.28 18.93 -0.40
CA LYS A 294 -30.00 20.01 -1.37
C LYS A 294 -28.57 20.52 -1.32
N LEU A 295 -27.88 20.41 -0.18
CA LEU A 295 -26.48 20.83 -0.06
C LEU A 295 -25.58 19.85 -0.85
N ARG A 296 -24.75 20.38 -1.74
CA ARG A 296 -23.74 19.57 -2.45
C ARG A 296 -22.68 19.06 -1.49
N ILE A 297 -22.38 17.78 -1.60
CA ILE A 297 -21.33 17.13 -0.82
C ILE A 297 -20.28 16.57 -1.78
N SER A 298 -19.05 17.08 -1.67
CA SER A 298 -17.85 16.45 -2.17
C SER A 298 -17.27 15.55 -1.08
N TYR A 299 -16.67 14.45 -1.42
CA TYR A 299 -16.26 13.45 -0.43
C TYR A 299 -14.75 13.19 -0.41
N SER A 300 -14.21 13.09 0.80
CA SER A 300 -12.87 12.60 1.08
C SER A 300 -12.83 12.09 2.51
N GLY A 301 -12.80 10.79 2.70
CA GLY A 301 -12.87 10.21 4.06
C GLY A 301 -12.95 8.69 3.99
N GLY A 302 -11.89 8.04 3.49
CA GLY A 302 -11.83 6.60 3.38
C GLY A 302 -12.58 6.02 2.18
N ALA A 303 -12.74 6.80 1.10
CA ALA A 303 -13.25 6.27 -0.17
C ALA A 303 -12.23 5.31 -0.79
N ASP A 304 -12.73 4.19 -1.30
CA ASP A 304 -11.96 3.18 -1.99
C ASP A 304 -12.83 2.34 -2.96
N TYR A 305 -12.24 1.30 -3.52
CA TYR A 305 -12.91 0.40 -4.47
C TYR A 305 -14.23 -0.20 -3.94
N PHE A 306 -14.34 -0.48 -2.64
CA PHE A 306 -15.48 -1.20 -2.05
C PHE A 306 -16.68 -0.31 -1.74
N ASN A 307 -16.48 0.99 -1.65
CA ASN A 307 -17.52 1.92 -1.19
C ASN A 307 -17.84 3.05 -2.19
N ILE A 308 -16.93 3.38 -3.12
CA ILE A 308 -17.05 4.56 -3.98
C ILE A 308 -18.33 4.58 -4.84
N THR A 309 -18.77 3.45 -5.36
CA THR A 309 -19.99 3.38 -6.17
C THR A 309 -21.22 3.72 -5.35
N LYS A 310 -21.29 3.24 -4.10
CA LYS A 310 -22.39 3.55 -3.18
C LYS A 310 -22.43 5.04 -2.82
N ILE A 311 -21.25 5.64 -2.61
CA ILE A 311 -21.11 7.07 -2.33
C ILE A 311 -21.67 7.90 -3.49
N VAL A 312 -21.25 7.58 -4.72
CA VAL A 312 -21.74 8.27 -5.94
C VAL A 312 -23.22 8.04 -6.17
N ASP A 313 -23.73 6.82 -5.96
CA ASP A 313 -25.15 6.47 -6.12
C ASP A 313 -26.05 7.14 -5.07
N ALA A 314 -25.48 7.62 -3.96
CA ALA A 314 -26.18 8.45 -2.98
C ALA A 314 -26.24 9.94 -3.36
N GLY A 315 -25.66 10.34 -4.49
CA GLY A 315 -25.60 11.74 -4.94
C GLY A 315 -24.41 12.52 -4.39
N ILE A 316 -23.41 11.85 -3.81
CA ILE A 316 -22.21 12.48 -3.26
C ILE A 316 -21.08 12.39 -4.28
N TRP A 317 -20.69 13.53 -4.85
CA TRP A 317 -19.59 13.67 -5.80
C TRP A 317 -19.17 15.14 -5.98
N PRO A 318 -17.91 15.44 -6.37
CA PRO A 318 -16.82 14.50 -6.67
C PRO A 318 -16.32 13.73 -5.44
N VAL A 319 -15.73 12.55 -5.68
CA VAL A 319 -15.11 11.74 -4.64
C VAL A 319 -13.60 11.77 -4.83
N THR A 320 -12.89 12.12 -3.77
CA THR A 320 -11.42 12.16 -3.78
C THR A 320 -10.83 11.26 -2.71
N MET A 321 -9.62 10.78 -2.93
CA MET A 321 -8.92 9.86 -2.05
C MET A 321 -7.42 10.14 -2.00
N ALA A 322 -6.80 9.85 -0.87
CA ALA A 322 -5.34 9.91 -0.70
C ALA A 322 -4.80 8.57 -0.19
N THR A 323 -5.33 8.06 0.92
CA THR A 323 -4.87 6.83 1.57
C THR A 323 -4.88 5.62 0.64
N THR A 324 -5.87 5.51 -0.25
CA THR A 324 -5.99 4.43 -1.23
C THR A 324 -4.74 4.32 -2.12
N MET A 325 -4.16 5.46 -2.50
CA MET A 325 -2.94 5.52 -3.32
C MET A 325 -1.65 5.38 -2.51
N LEU A 326 -1.68 5.69 -1.22
CA LEU A 326 -0.53 5.49 -0.31
C LEU A 326 -0.36 4.02 0.08
N LYS A 327 -1.41 3.24 -0.06
CA LYS A 327 -1.38 1.79 0.20
C LYS A 327 -0.86 1.03 -1.02
N PRO A 328 -0.38 -0.21 -0.79
CA PRO A 328 0.11 -1.05 -1.86
C PRO A 328 -0.89 -1.21 -3.01
N GLY A 329 -0.38 -1.14 -4.23
CA GLY A 329 -1.15 -1.01 -5.47
C GLY A 329 -1.17 0.43 -6.01
N GLY A 330 -0.95 1.44 -5.16
CA GLY A 330 -0.74 2.82 -5.60
C GLY A 330 -1.78 3.33 -6.59
N TYR A 331 -1.33 3.92 -7.67
CA TYR A 331 -2.18 4.48 -8.72
C TYR A 331 -3.00 3.42 -9.50
N GLU A 332 -2.56 2.15 -9.52
CA GLU A 332 -3.32 1.06 -10.15
C GLU A 332 -4.71 0.88 -9.51
N ARG A 333 -4.87 1.28 -8.25
CA ARG A 333 -6.18 1.30 -7.58
C ARG A 333 -7.17 2.25 -8.24
N LEU A 334 -6.69 3.35 -8.80
CA LEU A 334 -7.52 4.29 -9.55
C LEU A 334 -8.03 3.67 -10.86
N GLU A 335 -7.20 2.87 -11.54
CA GLU A 335 -7.64 2.13 -12.71
C GLU A 335 -8.74 1.12 -12.37
N GLN A 336 -8.55 0.34 -11.31
CA GLN A 336 -9.57 -0.59 -10.82
C GLN A 336 -10.89 0.11 -10.50
N ILE A 337 -10.83 1.27 -9.85
CA ILE A 337 -12.00 2.11 -9.57
C ILE A 337 -12.62 2.63 -10.89
N GLY A 338 -11.78 3.07 -11.83
CA GLY A 338 -12.23 3.53 -13.15
C GLY A 338 -13.06 2.49 -13.90
N GLN A 339 -12.71 1.21 -13.78
CA GLN A 339 -13.47 0.12 -14.39
C GLN A 339 -14.92 0.04 -13.86
N LEU A 340 -15.16 0.42 -12.59
CA LEU A 340 -16.52 0.44 -12.00
C LEU A 340 -17.42 1.50 -12.64
N PHE A 341 -16.83 2.53 -13.27
CA PHE A 341 -17.55 3.65 -13.85
C PHE A 341 -17.63 3.62 -15.38
N LYS A 342 -16.98 2.66 -16.06
CA LYS A 342 -16.98 2.57 -17.53
C LYS A 342 -18.37 2.54 -18.19
N ALA A 343 -19.34 1.93 -17.51
CA ALA A 343 -20.71 1.80 -18.01
C ALA A 343 -21.68 2.81 -17.36
N LYS A 344 -21.18 3.72 -16.50
CA LYS A 344 -22.02 4.72 -15.84
C LYS A 344 -21.93 6.05 -16.58
N GLU A 345 -23.07 6.57 -16.99
CA GLU A 345 -23.15 7.94 -17.50
C GLU A 345 -23.08 8.95 -16.34
N ALA A 346 -22.44 10.08 -16.59
CA ALA A 346 -22.40 11.19 -15.65
C ALA A 346 -23.82 11.79 -15.53
N ALA A 347 -24.38 11.78 -14.31
CA ALA A 347 -25.65 12.42 -14.05
C ALA A 347 -25.46 13.82 -13.46
N ALA A 348 -26.36 14.74 -13.80
CA ALA A 348 -26.42 16.03 -13.11
C ALA A 348 -26.75 15.82 -11.63
N PHE A 349 -26.34 16.80 -10.80
CA PHE A 349 -26.66 16.76 -9.36
C PHE A 349 -28.20 16.86 -9.17
N ALA A 350 -28.76 15.84 -8.54
CA ALA A 350 -30.20 15.73 -8.25
C ALA A 350 -30.50 15.70 -6.73
N GLY A 351 -29.48 15.99 -5.91
CA GLY A 351 -29.56 15.94 -4.47
C GLY A 351 -28.85 14.72 -3.88
N VAL A 352 -28.62 14.78 -2.57
CA VAL A 352 -28.02 13.70 -1.76
C VAL A 352 -29.13 12.89 -1.09
N SER A 353 -29.15 11.58 -1.31
CA SER A 353 -30.13 10.69 -0.65
C SER A 353 -29.75 10.42 0.80
N ALA A 354 -30.42 11.07 1.75
CA ALA A 354 -30.21 10.86 3.17
C ALA A 354 -30.43 9.39 3.58
N GLU A 355 -31.40 8.70 2.96
CA GLU A 355 -31.69 7.28 3.21
C GLU A 355 -30.50 6.38 2.82
N LYS A 356 -29.95 6.57 1.60
CA LYS A 356 -28.79 5.79 1.15
C LYS A 356 -27.56 6.06 2.03
N VAL A 357 -27.35 7.32 2.44
CA VAL A 357 -26.23 7.69 3.33
C VAL A 357 -26.41 7.03 4.71
N GLU A 358 -27.63 7.02 5.26
CA GLU A 358 -27.92 6.33 6.53
C GLU A 358 -27.64 4.83 6.43
N ALA A 359 -28.09 4.19 5.36
CA ALA A 359 -27.82 2.78 5.11
C ALA A 359 -26.30 2.48 5.04
N MET A 360 -25.50 3.38 4.45
CA MET A 360 -24.04 3.23 4.41
C MET A 360 -23.40 3.38 5.80
N VAL A 361 -23.89 4.32 6.63
CA VAL A 361 -23.41 4.48 8.01
C VAL A 361 -23.69 3.23 8.83
N GLU A 362 -24.92 2.70 8.76
CA GLU A 362 -25.27 1.49 9.51
C GLU A 362 -24.47 0.27 9.02
N ALA A 363 -24.32 0.11 7.72
CA ALA A 363 -23.52 -0.98 7.16
C ALA A 363 -22.05 -0.91 7.60
N ALA A 364 -21.45 0.29 7.66
CA ALA A 364 -20.05 0.47 8.02
C ALA A 364 -19.73 -0.03 9.43
N LYS A 365 -20.69 0.03 10.36
CA LYS A 365 -20.50 -0.39 11.76
C LYS A 365 -20.20 -1.89 11.93
N SER A 366 -20.55 -2.70 10.94
CA SER A 366 -20.36 -4.16 10.97
C SER A 366 -19.63 -4.72 9.75
N ASP A 367 -19.34 -3.88 8.76
CA ASP A 367 -18.63 -4.30 7.56
C ASP A 367 -17.18 -4.64 7.89
N LYS A 368 -16.76 -5.86 7.54
CA LYS A 368 -15.40 -6.37 7.76
C LYS A 368 -14.32 -5.51 7.10
N HIS A 369 -14.67 -4.72 6.09
CA HIS A 369 -13.74 -3.80 5.46
C HIS A 369 -13.48 -2.56 6.32
N HIS A 370 -14.48 -2.08 7.06
CA HIS A 370 -14.40 -0.84 7.83
C HIS A 370 -14.09 -1.06 9.30
N VAL A 371 -14.61 -2.14 9.91
CA VAL A 371 -14.30 -2.45 11.31
C VAL A 371 -12.86 -2.92 11.48
N LYS A 372 -12.26 -2.64 12.62
CA LYS A 372 -10.97 -3.21 12.97
C LYS A 372 -11.12 -4.71 13.18
N ALA A 373 -10.50 -5.49 12.33
CA ALA A 373 -10.56 -6.94 12.46
C ALA A 373 -9.90 -7.37 13.78
N VAL A 374 -10.70 -7.92 14.69
CA VAL A 374 -10.21 -8.71 15.84
C VAL A 374 -9.73 -10.07 15.29
N LYS A 375 -8.71 -10.05 14.43
CA LYS A 375 -7.95 -11.25 14.18
C LYS A 375 -6.86 -11.27 15.23
N PRO A 376 -6.73 -12.34 16.03
CA PRO A 376 -5.44 -12.69 16.57
C PRO A 376 -4.57 -12.99 15.33
N LEU A 377 -3.99 -11.95 14.74
CA LEU A 377 -2.90 -12.13 13.81
C LEU A 377 -1.87 -12.91 14.59
N PRO A 378 -1.51 -14.14 14.16
CA PRO A 378 -0.36 -14.78 14.73
C PRO A 378 0.75 -13.73 14.66
N SER A 379 1.41 -13.49 15.80
CA SER A 379 2.45 -12.47 15.94
C SER A 379 3.61 -12.79 15.00
N ARG A 380 3.42 -12.56 13.73
CA ARG A 380 4.45 -12.55 12.70
C ARG A 380 5.01 -11.13 12.51
N LYS A 381 4.72 -10.25 13.46
CA LYS A 381 5.34 -8.94 13.49
C LYS A 381 6.84 -9.14 13.64
N VAL A 382 7.56 -8.67 12.66
CA VAL A 382 9.01 -8.50 12.79
C VAL A 382 9.21 -7.57 13.99
N LYS A 383 9.84 -8.07 15.07
CA LYS A 383 10.08 -7.31 16.31
C LYS A 383 11.11 -6.19 16.16
N LYS A 384 11.68 -6.04 14.95
CA LYS A 384 12.64 -4.99 14.63
C LYS A 384 11.98 -4.01 13.66
N PRO A 385 12.29 -2.72 13.74
CA PRO A 385 11.89 -1.77 12.70
C PRO A 385 12.29 -2.36 11.34
N VAL A 386 11.31 -2.47 10.44
CA VAL A 386 11.61 -2.80 9.04
C VAL A 386 12.41 -1.62 8.51
N PRO A 387 13.59 -1.81 7.91
CA PRO A 387 14.30 -0.72 7.28
C PRO A 387 13.35 -0.04 6.29
N LEU A 388 13.49 1.28 6.16
CA LEU A 388 12.78 2.05 5.13
C LEU A 388 12.97 1.33 3.80
N THR A 389 11.93 0.65 3.36
CA THR A 389 11.92 0.04 2.04
C THR A 389 11.58 1.11 1.05
N ASP A 390 12.42 1.23 0.06
CA ASP A 390 12.17 1.94 -1.17
C ASP A 390 10.83 1.47 -1.77
N CYS A 391 10.04 2.38 -2.35
CA CYS A 391 8.76 2.04 -2.98
C CYS A 391 8.89 1.09 -4.19
N PHE A 392 10.12 0.85 -4.67
CA PHE A 392 10.44 -0.13 -5.72
C PHE A 392 10.62 -1.55 -5.21
N ILE A 393 10.66 -1.77 -3.89
CA ILE A 393 10.81 -3.10 -3.30
C ILE A 393 9.45 -3.59 -2.83
N ALA A 394 8.99 -4.70 -3.42
CA ALA A 394 7.72 -5.28 -3.04
C ALA A 394 7.75 -5.80 -1.58
N PRO A 395 6.71 -5.54 -0.76
CA PRO A 395 6.66 -6.01 0.62
C PRO A 395 6.78 -7.53 0.78
N CYS A 396 6.35 -8.31 -0.22
CA CYS A 396 6.56 -9.75 -0.24
C CYS A 396 8.04 -10.13 -0.39
N GLN A 397 8.82 -9.35 -1.12
CA GLN A 397 10.28 -9.55 -1.25
C GLN A 397 10.97 -9.28 0.10
N GLU A 398 10.60 -8.20 0.79
CA GLU A 398 11.10 -7.89 2.14
C GLU A 398 10.64 -8.91 3.18
N GLY A 399 9.43 -9.44 3.04
CA GLY A 399 8.91 -10.51 3.89
C GLY A 399 9.60 -11.87 3.65
N CYS A 400 10.36 -12.02 2.58
CA CYS A 400 11.11 -13.23 2.29
C CYS A 400 12.49 -13.17 2.98
N PRO A 401 12.86 -14.14 3.86
CA PRO A 401 14.14 -14.13 4.57
C PRO A 401 15.38 -14.08 3.68
N ILE A 402 15.25 -14.53 2.43
CA ILE A 402 16.33 -14.53 1.42
C ILE A 402 16.07 -13.52 0.29
N HIS A 403 15.11 -12.60 0.47
CA HIS A 403 14.78 -11.51 -0.46
C HIS A 403 14.67 -11.95 -1.92
N GLN A 404 13.91 -13.05 -2.19
CA GLN A 404 13.66 -13.50 -3.56
C GLN A 404 12.94 -12.45 -4.38
N ASP A 405 13.24 -12.33 -5.66
CA ASP A 405 12.52 -11.48 -6.60
C ASP A 405 11.16 -12.10 -6.96
N ILE A 406 10.24 -11.98 -6.00
CA ILE A 406 8.93 -12.63 -6.05
C ILE A 406 8.09 -12.07 -7.19
N THR A 407 8.06 -10.76 -7.35
CA THR A 407 7.26 -10.11 -8.39
C THR A 407 7.67 -10.57 -9.78
N ARG A 408 8.97 -10.71 -10.02
CA ARG A 408 9.48 -11.14 -11.31
C ARG A 408 9.14 -12.59 -11.64
N TYR A 409 9.38 -13.53 -10.72
CA TYR A 409 9.05 -14.93 -11.04
C TYR A 409 7.53 -15.17 -11.07
N MET A 410 6.74 -14.44 -10.31
CA MET A 410 5.27 -14.50 -10.37
C MET A 410 4.75 -14.04 -11.75
N GLN A 411 5.30 -12.95 -12.27
CA GLN A 411 4.96 -12.45 -13.61
C GLN A 411 5.30 -13.51 -14.67
N LEU A 412 6.52 -14.02 -14.66
CA LEU A 412 6.97 -15.04 -15.63
C LEU A 412 6.14 -16.31 -15.57
N ALA A 413 5.79 -16.77 -14.36
CA ALA A 413 4.92 -17.93 -14.19
C ALA A 413 3.50 -17.66 -14.74
N GLY A 414 2.96 -16.46 -14.52
CA GLY A 414 1.69 -16.03 -15.10
C GLY A 414 1.68 -15.98 -16.64
N GLU A 415 2.84 -15.76 -17.24
CA GLU A 415 3.06 -15.82 -18.69
C GLU A 415 3.35 -17.25 -19.20
N GLY A 416 3.37 -18.26 -18.31
CA GLY A 416 3.72 -19.64 -18.65
C GLY A 416 5.22 -19.89 -18.88
N LYS A 417 6.08 -18.92 -18.57
CA LYS A 417 7.55 -18.96 -18.75
C LYS A 417 8.23 -19.58 -17.52
N TYR A 418 7.93 -20.85 -17.23
CA TYR A 418 8.38 -21.53 -16.02
C TYR A 418 9.90 -21.69 -15.93
N GLU A 419 10.59 -21.93 -17.05
CA GLU A 419 12.05 -22.00 -17.10
C GLU A 419 12.68 -20.67 -16.64
N GLU A 420 12.21 -19.55 -17.17
CA GLU A 420 12.71 -18.23 -16.81
C GLU A 420 12.37 -17.89 -15.35
N ALA A 421 11.16 -18.23 -14.91
CA ALA A 421 10.74 -18.06 -13.52
C ALA A 421 11.65 -18.86 -12.56
N LEU A 422 11.97 -20.12 -12.90
CA LEU A 422 12.88 -20.94 -12.09
C LEU A 422 14.29 -20.36 -12.06
N LYS A 423 14.82 -19.85 -13.18
CA LYS A 423 16.12 -19.17 -13.21
C LYS A 423 16.17 -17.96 -12.26
N VAL A 424 15.08 -17.17 -12.18
CA VAL A 424 14.97 -16.07 -11.22
C VAL A 424 14.98 -16.58 -9.78
N ILE A 425 14.25 -17.65 -9.48
CA ILE A 425 14.21 -18.27 -8.16
C ILE A 425 15.60 -18.77 -7.75
N LEU A 426 16.32 -19.47 -8.64
CA LEU A 426 17.65 -20.05 -8.39
C LEU A 426 18.75 -19.01 -8.15
N ASN A 427 18.51 -17.74 -8.41
CA ASN A 427 19.46 -16.69 -8.05
C ASN A 427 19.65 -16.57 -6.53
N LYS A 428 18.62 -16.85 -5.74
CA LYS A 428 18.64 -16.73 -4.27
C LYS A 428 18.14 -17.95 -3.52
N ASN A 429 17.52 -18.91 -4.21
CA ASN A 429 16.92 -20.08 -3.61
C ASN A 429 17.28 -21.34 -4.40
N PRO A 430 18.29 -22.10 -3.96
CA PRO A 430 18.77 -23.28 -4.67
C PRO A 430 17.91 -24.54 -4.41
N LEU A 431 16.90 -24.44 -3.54
CA LEU A 431 16.05 -25.56 -3.13
C LEU A 431 14.57 -25.23 -3.41
N PRO A 432 14.19 -25.01 -4.68
CA PRO A 432 12.86 -24.53 -5.04
C PRO A 432 11.74 -25.54 -4.76
N PHE A 433 11.99 -26.85 -4.83
CA PHE A 433 11.01 -27.89 -4.52
C PHE A 433 10.74 -27.97 -3.01
N ILE A 434 11.78 -28.05 -2.19
CA ILE A 434 11.65 -28.06 -0.72
C ILE A 434 10.94 -26.79 -0.26
N THR A 435 11.42 -25.64 -0.66
CA THR A 435 10.84 -24.35 -0.21
C THR A 435 9.51 -24.04 -0.88
N GLY A 436 9.24 -24.55 -2.07
CA GLY A 436 7.94 -24.47 -2.73
C GLY A 436 6.87 -25.28 -2.00
N THR A 437 7.28 -26.34 -1.32
CA THR A 437 6.37 -27.23 -0.59
C THR A 437 6.19 -26.80 0.87
N ILE A 438 7.27 -26.54 1.62
CA ILE A 438 7.20 -26.44 3.08
C ILE A 438 7.74 -25.13 3.69
N CYS A 439 8.11 -24.12 2.92
CA CYS A 439 8.54 -22.85 3.52
C CYS A 439 7.41 -22.20 4.33
N ALA A 440 7.79 -21.39 5.33
CA ALA A 440 6.84 -20.68 6.20
C ALA A 440 6.04 -19.57 5.49
N HIS A 441 6.29 -19.31 4.21
CA HIS A 441 5.61 -18.37 3.32
C HIS A 441 5.34 -16.98 3.94
N ASN A 442 6.28 -16.44 4.70
CA ASN A 442 6.18 -15.12 5.33
C ASN A 442 5.88 -14.00 4.30
N CYS A 443 6.32 -14.17 3.05
CA CYS A 443 5.98 -13.27 1.95
C CYS A 443 4.46 -13.14 1.73
N MET A 444 3.69 -14.22 1.87
CA MET A 444 2.24 -14.21 1.69
C MET A 444 1.55 -13.38 2.78
N SER A 445 2.06 -13.37 4.02
CA SER A 445 1.53 -12.52 5.08
C SER A 445 1.82 -11.02 4.86
N LYS A 446 2.80 -10.69 4.02
CA LYS A 446 3.13 -9.33 3.61
C LYS A 446 2.54 -8.95 2.25
N CYS A 447 1.78 -9.86 1.63
CA CYS A 447 1.14 -9.58 0.35
C CYS A 447 0.14 -8.45 0.48
N THR A 448 0.26 -7.46 -0.39
CA THR A 448 -0.58 -6.28 -0.40
C THR A 448 -2.04 -6.57 -0.73
N ARG A 449 -2.30 -7.69 -1.40
CA ARG A 449 -3.67 -8.15 -1.67
C ARG A 449 -4.44 -8.52 -0.39
N ASN A 450 -3.76 -8.81 0.72
CA ASN A 450 -4.41 -9.06 2.01
C ASN A 450 -5.30 -7.90 2.50
N PHE A 451 -5.12 -6.69 1.95
CA PHE A 451 -6.00 -5.56 2.26
C PHE A 451 -7.38 -5.66 1.59
N TYR A 452 -7.51 -6.46 0.52
CA TYR A 452 -8.70 -6.52 -0.32
C TYR A 452 -9.28 -7.93 -0.42
N GLU A 453 -8.39 -8.95 -0.42
CA GLU A 453 -8.73 -10.34 -0.71
C GLU A 453 -7.67 -11.29 -0.12
N ALA A 454 -7.64 -12.54 -0.52
CA ALA A 454 -6.58 -13.46 -0.13
C ALA A 454 -5.26 -13.08 -0.79
N SER A 455 -4.14 -13.37 -0.10
CA SER A 455 -2.81 -13.22 -0.68
C SER A 455 -2.65 -14.04 -1.96
N VAL A 456 -1.78 -13.59 -2.85
CA VAL A 456 -1.34 -14.42 -3.98
C VAL A 456 -0.64 -15.67 -3.42
N ASP A 457 -0.90 -16.83 -4.03
CA ASP A 457 -0.28 -18.10 -3.58
C ASP A 457 1.17 -18.22 -4.08
N ILE A 458 2.03 -17.38 -3.50
CA ILE A 458 3.45 -17.23 -3.86
C ILE A 458 4.20 -18.55 -3.71
N ARG A 459 3.89 -19.31 -2.63
CA ARG A 459 4.57 -20.58 -2.38
C ARG A 459 4.24 -21.63 -3.45
N ARG A 460 2.96 -21.75 -3.81
CA ARG A 460 2.49 -22.67 -4.83
C ARG A 460 3.06 -22.31 -6.21
N THR A 461 3.00 -21.04 -6.59
CA THR A 461 3.57 -20.59 -7.88
C THR A 461 5.07 -20.85 -7.98
N LYS A 462 5.81 -20.72 -6.87
CA LYS A 462 7.22 -21.12 -6.83
C LYS A 462 7.41 -22.62 -7.11
N LEU A 463 6.57 -23.48 -6.52
CA LEU A 463 6.61 -24.91 -6.78
C LEU A 463 6.22 -25.25 -8.23
N GLU A 464 5.17 -24.63 -8.75
CA GLU A 464 4.75 -24.79 -10.15
C GLU A 464 5.85 -24.34 -11.13
N SER A 465 6.54 -23.24 -10.82
CA SER A 465 7.69 -22.79 -11.60
C SER A 465 8.85 -23.80 -11.56
N ALA A 466 9.09 -24.43 -10.39
CA ALA A 466 10.09 -25.47 -10.27
C ALA A 466 9.71 -26.71 -11.09
N GLN A 467 8.49 -27.19 -10.96
CA GLN A 467 7.98 -28.37 -11.67
C GLN A 467 7.95 -28.15 -13.19
N GLY A 468 7.49 -26.99 -13.64
CA GLY A 468 7.39 -26.68 -15.07
C GLY A 468 8.71 -26.30 -15.75
N GLY A 469 9.70 -25.84 -14.96
CA GLY A 469 10.98 -25.35 -15.51
C GLY A 469 12.18 -26.25 -15.31
N ILE A 470 12.08 -27.28 -14.45
CA ILE A 470 13.28 -28.06 -14.02
C ILE A 470 14.01 -28.76 -15.18
N ASP A 471 13.28 -29.41 -16.07
CA ASP A 471 13.89 -30.18 -17.16
C ASP A 471 14.70 -29.30 -18.11
N ALA A 472 14.13 -28.13 -18.48
CA ALA A 472 14.81 -27.16 -19.34
C ALA A 472 16.02 -26.54 -18.64
N VAL A 473 15.88 -26.18 -17.35
CA VAL A 473 16.99 -25.65 -16.56
C VAL A 473 18.11 -26.67 -16.42
N MET A 474 17.81 -27.93 -16.08
CA MET A 474 18.82 -28.97 -15.94
C MET A 474 19.52 -29.28 -17.26
N ALA A 475 18.81 -29.31 -18.38
CA ALA A 475 19.39 -29.52 -19.70
C ALA A 475 20.35 -28.37 -20.10
N ALA A 476 20.08 -27.16 -19.68
CA ALA A 476 20.92 -25.98 -19.97
C ALA A 476 22.02 -25.73 -18.92
N LEU A 477 21.89 -26.31 -17.72
CA LEU A 477 22.81 -26.07 -16.61
C LEU A 477 24.20 -26.63 -16.89
N LYS A 478 25.19 -25.77 -16.77
CA LYS A 478 26.61 -26.14 -16.81
C LYS A 478 27.24 -25.72 -15.49
N ALA A 479 27.90 -26.68 -14.83
CA ALA A 479 28.67 -26.34 -13.64
C ALA A 479 29.68 -25.25 -13.96
N PRO A 480 29.77 -24.19 -13.14
CA PRO A 480 30.77 -23.16 -13.31
C PRO A 480 32.19 -23.76 -13.27
N ALA A 481 33.09 -23.14 -14.00
CA ALA A 481 34.50 -23.50 -13.88
C ALA A 481 35.00 -23.22 -12.46
N VAL A 482 35.80 -24.10 -11.90
CA VAL A 482 36.48 -23.85 -10.62
C VAL A 482 37.55 -22.81 -10.86
N THR A 483 37.33 -21.63 -10.29
CA THR A 483 38.19 -20.44 -10.42
C THR A 483 38.95 -20.11 -9.14
N SER A 484 38.50 -20.68 -8.01
CA SER A 484 39.17 -20.51 -6.72
C SER A 484 40.19 -21.63 -6.48
N ASP A 485 41.36 -21.28 -5.96
CA ASP A 485 42.35 -22.22 -5.44
C ASP A 485 41.97 -22.79 -4.08
N LYS A 486 40.90 -22.24 -3.45
CA LYS A 486 40.39 -22.67 -2.15
C LYS A 486 39.34 -23.76 -2.28
N LYS A 487 39.29 -24.62 -1.25
CA LYS A 487 38.34 -25.73 -1.15
C LYS A 487 37.48 -25.58 0.10
N ALA A 488 36.20 -25.92 0.00
CA ALA A 488 35.28 -25.92 1.11
C ALA A 488 34.72 -27.28 1.44
N ALA A 489 34.71 -27.64 2.71
CA ALA A 489 33.93 -28.77 3.23
C ALA A 489 32.65 -28.26 3.85
N VAL A 490 31.52 -28.91 3.58
CA VAL A 490 30.23 -28.65 4.24
C VAL A 490 29.85 -29.88 5.04
N VAL A 491 29.68 -29.75 6.34
CA VAL A 491 29.29 -30.82 7.26
C VAL A 491 27.78 -30.77 7.50
N GLY A 492 27.07 -31.77 6.94
CA GLY A 492 25.63 -31.89 6.97
C GLY A 492 24.97 -31.61 5.62
N GLY A 493 24.25 -32.60 5.10
CA GLY A 493 23.53 -32.56 3.81
C GLY A 493 22.06 -32.17 3.91
N GLY A 494 21.70 -31.45 4.96
CA GLY A 494 20.37 -30.82 5.11
C GLY A 494 20.22 -29.55 4.25
N PRO A 495 19.04 -28.88 4.28
CA PRO A 495 18.77 -27.71 3.43
C PRO A 495 19.83 -26.60 3.55
N ALA A 496 20.35 -26.35 4.74
CA ALA A 496 21.38 -25.33 4.96
C ALA A 496 22.71 -25.70 4.26
N GLY A 497 23.14 -26.96 4.40
CA GLY A 497 24.37 -27.44 3.77
C GLY A 497 24.27 -27.51 2.25
N LEU A 498 23.15 -28.00 1.74
CA LEU A 498 22.89 -28.05 0.29
C LEU A 498 22.88 -26.63 -0.31
N ALA A 499 22.24 -25.66 0.36
CA ALA A 499 22.23 -24.27 -0.09
C ALA A 499 23.63 -23.65 -0.06
N ALA A 500 24.40 -23.87 1.00
CA ALA A 500 25.78 -23.41 1.09
C ALA A 500 26.62 -24.00 -0.05
N ALA A 501 26.53 -25.30 -0.28
CA ALA A 501 27.27 -25.97 -1.34
C ALA A 501 26.93 -25.43 -2.74
N TYR A 502 25.64 -25.19 -3.01
CA TYR A 502 25.19 -24.63 -4.29
C TYR A 502 25.85 -23.27 -4.56
N PHE A 503 25.79 -22.34 -3.58
CA PHE A 503 26.32 -21.00 -3.80
C PHE A 503 27.86 -20.96 -3.80
N LEU A 504 28.52 -21.80 -3.01
CA LEU A 504 29.97 -21.91 -3.06
C LEU A 504 30.44 -22.46 -4.41
N ALA A 505 29.80 -23.52 -4.92
CA ALA A 505 30.09 -24.07 -6.25
C ALA A 505 29.75 -23.05 -7.36
N LYS A 506 28.60 -22.38 -7.27
CA LYS A 506 28.22 -21.28 -8.19
C LYS A 506 29.25 -20.15 -8.21
N GLY A 507 29.88 -19.88 -7.08
CA GLY A 507 31.00 -18.93 -6.95
C GLY A 507 32.35 -19.43 -7.44
N GLY A 508 32.42 -20.64 -8.05
CA GLY A 508 33.65 -21.18 -8.62
C GLY A 508 34.58 -21.84 -7.59
N MET A 509 34.06 -22.25 -6.43
CA MET A 509 34.82 -22.97 -5.40
C MET A 509 34.61 -24.48 -5.51
N LYS A 510 35.66 -25.28 -5.28
CA LYS A 510 35.53 -26.73 -5.12
C LYS A 510 34.89 -27.03 -3.75
N VAL A 511 33.74 -27.71 -3.75
CA VAL A 511 32.96 -27.98 -2.55
C VAL A 511 32.63 -29.46 -2.41
N THR A 512 32.84 -30.02 -1.20
CA THR A 512 32.42 -31.36 -0.83
C THR A 512 31.47 -31.30 0.36
N VAL A 513 30.29 -31.90 0.23
CA VAL A 513 29.29 -32.02 1.32
C VAL A 513 29.40 -33.42 1.92
N PHE A 514 29.55 -33.49 3.23
CA PHE A 514 29.57 -34.73 3.99
C PHE A 514 28.26 -34.90 4.77
N GLU A 515 27.56 -35.98 4.54
CA GLU A 515 26.31 -36.34 5.22
C GLU A 515 26.45 -37.72 5.88
N LYS A 516 26.11 -37.80 7.17
CA LYS A 516 26.16 -39.07 7.92
C LYS A 516 25.08 -40.06 7.52
N ALA A 517 23.92 -39.57 7.06
CA ALA A 517 22.85 -40.42 6.57
C ALA A 517 23.15 -40.97 5.18
N GLU A 518 22.44 -42.03 4.79
CA GLU A 518 22.56 -42.67 3.48
C GLU A 518 22.15 -41.76 2.32
N LYS A 519 21.34 -40.73 2.58
CA LYS A 519 20.86 -39.79 1.57
C LYS A 519 20.87 -38.37 2.08
N MET A 520 21.15 -37.41 1.20
CA MET A 520 21.03 -35.98 1.44
C MET A 520 19.58 -35.58 1.75
N GLY A 521 19.37 -34.49 2.49
CA GLY A 521 18.05 -33.87 2.77
C GLY A 521 17.81 -33.62 4.26
N GLY A 522 18.62 -34.18 5.18
CA GLY A 522 18.54 -33.92 6.61
C GLY A 522 17.14 -34.18 7.19
N VAL A 523 16.67 -33.32 8.11
CA VAL A 523 15.35 -33.42 8.76
C VAL A 523 14.20 -33.45 7.75
N VAL A 524 14.31 -32.74 6.62
CA VAL A 524 13.26 -32.73 5.57
C VAL A 524 13.06 -34.14 4.99
N ARG A 525 14.14 -34.88 4.81
CA ARG A 525 14.06 -36.25 4.31
C ARG A 525 13.72 -37.26 5.37
N ASN A 526 14.32 -37.12 6.57
CA ASN A 526 14.32 -38.19 7.55
C ASN A 526 13.23 -38.06 8.62
N VAL A 527 12.64 -36.89 8.79
CA VAL A 527 11.67 -36.61 9.86
C VAL A 527 10.34 -36.11 9.32
N ILE A 528 10.33 -35.12 8.40
CA ILE A 528 9.08 -34.58 7.87
C ILE A 528 8.32 -35.65 7.10
N PRO A 529 7.02 -35.91 7.44
CA PRO A 529 6.23 -36.97 6.83
C PRO A 529 6.11 -36.89 5.30
N GLY A 530 6.00 -38.03 4.62
CA GLY A 530 5.89 -38.10 3.16
C GLY A 530 4.68 -37.40 2.57
N PHE A 531 3.56 -37.30 3.32
CA PHE A 531 2.38 -36.56 2.90
C PHE A 531 2.59 -35.01 2.93
N ARG A 532 3.65 -34.53 3.58
CA ARG A 532 4.02 -33.09 3.60
C ARG A 532 5.01 -32.77 2.48
N ILE A 533 5.94 -33.64 2.20
CA ILE A 533 6.92 -33.50 1.11
C ILE A 533 7.39 -34.88 0.64
N SER A 534 7.36 -35.12 -0.65
CA SER A 534 7.80 -36.35 -1.25
C SER A 534 9.35 -36.47 -1.30
N HIS A 535 9.87 -37.70 -1.39
CA HIS A 535 11.30 -37.93 -1.60
C HIS A 535 11.76 -37.37 -2.95
N GLU A 536 10.93 -37.50 -3.98
CA GLU A 536 11.20 -37.00 -5.34
C GLU A 536 11.43 -35.47 -5.34
N ALA A 537 10.59 -34.70 -4.64
CA ALA A 537 10.78 -33.24 -4.51
C ALA A 537 12.13 -32.89 -3.88
N ILE A 538 12.58 -33.68 -2.90
CA ILE A 538 13.90 -33.48 -2.29
C ILE A 538 15.02 -33.85 -3.26
N ASP A 539 14.84 -34.93 -4.01
CA ASP A 539 15.83 -35.41 -4.96
C ASP A 539 16.07 -34.41 -6.10
N HIS A 540 15.03 -33.73 -6.60
CA HIS A 540 15.20 -32.67 -7.59
C HIS A 540 16.13 -31.55 -7.07
N ASP A 541 15.94 -31.09 -5.83
CA ASP A 541 16.81 -30.07 -5.25
C ASP A 541 18.24 -30.57 -5.01
N VAL A 542 18.42 -31.84 -4.61
CA VAL A 542 19.74 -32.45 -4.43
C VAL A 542 20.47 -32.54 -5.77
N GLU A 543 19.78 -32.93 -6.84
CA GLU A 543 20.37 -33.02 -8.18
C GLU A 543 20.75 -31.63 -8.74
N LEU A 544 19.97 -30.59 -8.45
CA LEU A 544 20.36 -29.21 -8.78
C LEU A 544 21.69 -28.81 -8.12
N VAL A 545 21.88 -29.17 -6.85
CA VAL A 545 23.13 -28.90 -6.13
C VAL A 545 24.30 -29.69 -6.72
N ARG A 546 24.06 -30.96 -7.07
CA ARG A 546 25.05 -31.80 -7.72
C ARG A 546 25.44 -31.29 -9.11
N ALA A 547 24.44 -30.90 -9.91
CA ALA A 547 24.64 -30.35 -11.25
C ALA A 547 25.40 -29.01 -11.24
N MET A 548 25.30 -28.25 -10.15
CA MET A 548 26.09 -27.03 -9.95
C MET A 548 27.57 -27.31 -9.70
N GLY A 549 27.96 -28.57 -9.49
CA GLY A 549 29.36 -28.99 -9.33
C GLY A 549 29.79 -29.30 -7.89
N ALA A 550 28.86 -29.38 -6.95
CA ALA A 550 29.15 -29.80 -5.58
C ALA A 550 29.29 -31.35 -5.51
N GLU A 551 30.35 -31.83 -4.87
CA GLU A 551 30.55 -33.23 -4.56
C GLU A 551 29.70 -33.59 -3.31
N LEU A 552 28.85 -34.62 -3.42
CA LEU A 552 27.97 -35.08 -2.35
C LEU A 552 28.37 -36.45 -1.85
N VAL A 553 28.87 -36.52 -0.60
CA VAL A 553 29.36 -37.75 0.04
C VAL A 553 28.38 -38.18 1.13
N ASN A 554 27.65 -39.25 0.88
CA ASN A 554 26.68 -39.83 1.83
C ASN A 554 27.33 -40.89 2.74
N GLY A 555 26.73 -41.18 3.90
CA GLY A 555 27.14 -42.22 4.84
C GLY A 555 28.47 -41.92 5.54
N LYS A 556 28.91 -40.66 5.52
CA LYS A 556 30.16 -40.25 6.17
C LYS A 556 29.92 -39.26 7.28
N GLU A 557 30.03 -39.74 8.51
CA GLU A 557 29.99 -38.90 9.71
C GLU A 557 31.35 -38.20 9.92
N ILE A 558 31.28 -36.89 10.18
CA ILE A 558 32.45 -36.09 10.52
C ILE A 558 32.44 -35.83 12.03
N THR A 559 33.43 -36.35 12.72
CA THR A 559 33.59 -36.27 14.17
C THR A 559 34.62 -35.22 14.59
N SER A 560 35.47 -34.79 13.68
CA SER A 560 36.53 -33.79 13.93
C SER A 560 36.61 -32.76 12.81
N VAL A 561 36.40 -31.50 13.16
CA VAL A 561 36.58 -30.36 12.25
C VAL A 561 38.07 -30.13 11.94
N ASP A 562 38.95 -30.40 12.92
CA ASP A 562 40.38 -30.17 12.75
C ASP A 562 41.03 -31.11 11.72
N GLU A 563 40.45 -32.29 11.50
CA GLU A 563 40.86 -33.16 10.42
C GLU A 563 40.49 -32.58 9.05
N LEU A 564 39.28 -32.02 8.92
CA LEU A 564 38.87 -31.39 7.66
C LEU A 564 39.73 -30.16 7.32
N LYS A 565 40.15 -29.38 8.33
CA LYS A 565 41.02 -28.20 8.13
C LYS A 565 42.40 -28.53 7.56
N LYS A 566 42.81 -29.79 7.57
CA LYS A 566 44.07 -30.23 6.93
C LYS A 566 43.94 -30.32 5.42
N GLU A 567 42.71 -30.50 4.93
CA GLU A 567 42.42 -30.74 3.51
C GLU A 567 41.62 -29.61 2.84
N TYR A 568 40.87 -28.86 3.65
CA TYR A 568 39.97 -27.81 3.20
C TYR A 568 40.32 -26.47 3.83
N ASP A 569 40.26 -25.41 3.04
CA ASP A 569 40.51 -24.04 3.49
C ASP A 569 39.33 -23.49 4.33
N TYR A 570 38.12 -23.94 4.01
CA TYR A 570 36.90 -23.52 4.73
C TYR A 570 36.08 -24.75 5.14
N VAL A 571 35.48 -24.64 6.35
CA VAL A 571 34.56 -25.67 6.84
C VAL A 571 33.25 -24.97 7.25
N VAL A 572 32.15 -25.36 6.61
CA VAL A 572 30.80 -24.89 6.92
C VAL A 572 30.10 -25.94 7.77
N LEU A 573 29.70 -25.60 8.98
CA LEU A 573 28.94 -26.47 9.86
C LEU A 573 27.44 -26.25 9.62
N ALA A 574 26.78 -27.26 9.05
CA ALA A 574 25.36 -27.29 8.74
C ALA A 574 24.68 -28.53 9.33
N VAL A 575 25.09 -28.92 10.53
CA VAL A 575 24.71 -30.18 11.22
C VAL A 575 23.26 -30.21 11.69
N GLY A 576 22.55 -29.08 11.62
CA GLY A 576 21.16 -28.98 12.04
C GLY A 576 20.97 -28.92 13.55
N ALA A 577 19.73 -29.14 14.00
CA ALA A 577 19.32 -29.15 15.41
C ALA A 577 18.40 -30.36 15.64
N SER A 578 18.94 -31.54 15.45
CA SER A 578 18.19 -32.80 15.54
C SER A 578 18.11 -33.38 16.97
N GLU A 579 18.83 -32.80 17.93
CA GLU A 579 18.70 -33.21 19.33
C GLU A 579 17.44 -32.58 19.94
N PRO A 580 16.47 -33.42 20.37
CA PRO A 580 15.23 -32.93 20.94
C PRO A 580 15.39 -32.39 22.34
N GLY A 581 14.70 -31.31 22.65
CA GLY A 581 14.53 -30.87 24.03
C GLY A 581 13.74 -31.91 24.86
N ARG A 582 14.08 -32.10 26.12
CA ARG A 582 13.37 -33.00 27.04
C ARG A 582 12.31 -32.26 27.84
N LEU A 583 11.06 -32.73 27.74
CA LEU A 583 10.00 -32.30 28.64
C LEU A 583 10.19 -33.01 29.99
N ARG A 584 10.26 -32.26 31.09
CA ARG A 584 10.28 -32.84 32.44
C ARG A 584 8.84 -33.01 32.93
N LEU A 585 8.45 -34.24 33.18
CA LEU A 585 7.18 -34.59 33.81
C LEU A 585 7.41 -34.96 35.28
N GLU A 586 6.40 -34.78 36.14
CA GLU A 586 6.42 -35.25 37.52
C GLU A 586 6.40 -36.78 37.61
N ALA A 587 5.76 -37.44 36.65
CA ALA A 587 5.71 -38.89 36.50
C ALA A 587 5.50 -39.29 35.03
N GLY A 588 6.03 -40.46 34.65
CA GLY A 588 5.92 -41.04 33.31
C GLY A 588 7.01 -40.57 32.35
N GLU A 589 6.96 -41.11 31.14
CA GLU A 589 7.89 -40.81 30.05
C GLU A 589 7.13 -40.31 28.82
N THR A 590 7.80 -39.47 28.04
CA THR A 590 7.26 -39.00 26.76
C THR A 590 8.17 -39.42 25.62
N MET A 591 7.59 -39.85 24.52
CA MET A 591 8.27 -39.91 23.22
C MET A 591 8.42 -38.52 22.67
N ASN A 592 9.61 -38.14 22.21
CA ASN A 592 9.78 -36.85 21.55
C ASN A 592 9.15 -36.83 20.16
N ALA A 593 8.53 -35.70 19.77
CA ALA A 593 7.86 -35.60 18.48
C ALA A 593 8.80 -35.80 17.28
N LEU A 594 10.07 -35.39 17.37
CA LEU A 594 11.04 -35.61 16.28
C LEU A 594 11.40 -37.12 16.15
N GLU A 595 11.57 -37.81 17.28
CA GLU A 595 11.84 -39.27 17.31
C GLU A 595 10.62 -40.02 16.78
N PHE A 596 9.42 -39.64 17.21
CA PHE A 596 8.18 -40.24 16.69
C PHE A 596 8.04 -40.06 15.18
N LEU A 597 8.21 -38.81 14.67
CA LEU A 597 8.09 -38.54 13.24
C LEU A 597 9.18 -39.26 12.42
N ALA A 598 10.40 -39.40 12.95
CA ALA A 598 11.45 -40.19 12.31
C ALA A 598 11.08 -41.66 12.22
N GLN A 599 10.58 -42.28 13.31
CA GLN A 599 10.08 -43.66 13.30
C GLN A 599 8.89 -43.83 12.35
N PHE A 600 7.92 -42.92 12.43
CA PHE A 600 6.76 -42.93 11.53
C PHE A 600 7.17 -42.97 10.06
N LYS A 601 8.14 -42.12 9.70
CA LYS A 601 8.65 -42.08 8.32
C LYS A 601 9.46 -43.32 7.94
N ALA A 602 10.30 -43.82 8.85
CA ALA A 602 11.12 -45.01 8.62
C ALA A 602 10.29 -46.29 8.47
N THR A 603 9.14 -46.37 9.11
CA THR A 603 8.24 -47.53 9.13
C THR A 603 7.02 -47.38 8.22
N ASP A 604 6.98 -46.34 7.41
CA ASP A 604 5.82 -46.02 6.54
C ASP A 604 4.50 -45.96 7.35
N GLY A 605 4.56 -45.28 8.49
CA GLY A 605 3.41 -45.06 9.35
C GLY A 605 3.08 -46.18 10.36
N LYS A 606 3.88 -47.22 10.42
CA LYS A 606 3.66 -48.40 11.28
C LYS A 606 4.34 -48.19 12.64
N VAL A 607 3.80 -47.30 13.46
CA VAL A 607 4.28 -47.08 14.83
C VAL A 607 3.19 -47.54 15.79
N ASP A 608 3.52 -48.48 16.70
CA ASP A 608 2.59 -48.94 17.74
C ASP A 608 2.61 -47.93 18.90
N LEU A 609 1.52 -47.20 19.06
CA LEU A 609 1.33 -46.22 20.13
C LEU A 609 0.37 -46.70 21.22
N GLY A 610 -0.11 -47.96 21.12
CA GLY A 610 -1.13 -48.48 22.01
C GLY A 610 -2.52 -47.92 21.73
N LYS A 611 -3.45 -48.11 22.70
CA LYS A 611 -4.88 -47.73 22.51
C LYS A 611 -5.19 -46.29 22.87
N ASN A 612 -4.44 -45.69 23.78
CA ASN A 612 -4.68 -44.31 24.26
C ASN A 612 -3.40 -43.49 24.07
N VAL A 613 -3.48 -42.43 23.33
CA VAL A 613 -2.37 -41.53 23.03
C VAL A 613 -2.72 -40.12 23.49
N VAL A 614 -1.79 -39.49 24.21
CA VAL A 614 -1.89 -38.09 24.61
C VAL A 614 -0.79 -37.30 23.91
N VAL A 615 -1.19 -36.25 23.18
CA VAL A 615 -0.26 -35.30 22.55
C VAL A 615 -0.16 -34.07 23.43
N ILE A 616 1.06 -33.75 23.86
CA ILE A 616 1.33 -32.57 24.68
C ILE A 616 1.84 -31.45 23.75
N GLY A 617 0.98 -30.47 23.50
CA GLY A 617 1.22 -29.36 22.59
C GLY A 617 0.17 -29.27 21.49
N GLY A 618 0.09 -28.11 20.84
CA GLY A 618 -0.87 -27.83 19.76
C GLY A 618 -0.23 -27.04 18.61
N GLY A 619 1.09 -27.14 18.47
CA GLY A 619 1.83 -26.50 17.40
C GLY A 619 1.83 -27.32 16.09
N ASN A 620 2.54 -26.84 15.09
CA ASN A 620 2.61 -27.47 13.76
C ASN A 620 3.28 -28.87 13.76
N THR A 621 3.92 -29.26 14.84
CA THR A 621 4.60 -30.55 14.99
C THR A 621 3.74 -31.58 15.75
N ALA A 622 2.76 -31.11 16.54
CA ALA A 622 1.87 -31.92 17.36
C ALA A 622 0.70 -32.56 16.60
#